data_f0ee469de2aeec224008aea1aa1b4584
#
_entry.id   f0ee469de2aeec224008aea1aa1b4584
#
_cell.length_a   1.000
_cell.length_b   1.000
_cell.length_c   1.000
_cell.angle_alpha   90.00
_cell.angle_beta   90.00
_cell.angle_gamma   90.00
#
_symmetry.space_group_name_H-M   'P 1'
#
loop_
_entity.id
_entity.type
_entity.pdbx_description
1 polymer ?
#
loop_
_entity_poly.entity_id
_entity_poly.type
_entity_poly.pdbx_seq_one_letter_code
_entity_poly.pdbx_strand_id
1 'polypeptide(L)'
;MVSDHVAATSIRQVDGGWTWKWDPAVFARTMPPEPLARVDCRAALFRAEHGILSTELSDVIYDRLGRVAPVIEIPASAHHIMLDQPIALVAAIRTLLSDWDHSRPAAPGDA
;
A
#
# COMPACT_ATOMS: atom_id res chain seq x y z
N MET A 1 -19.19 13.46 3.47
CA MET A 1 -18.31 12.70 2.53
C MET A 1 -17.36 11.83 3.34
N VAL A 2 -16.75 10.79 2.74
CA VAL A 2 -15.83 9.88 3.46
C VAL A 2 -14.63 10.64 4.05
N SER A 3 -14.09 11.62 3.31
CA SER A 3 -12.99 12.48 3.75
C SER A 3 -13.32 13.27 5.02
N ASP A 4 -14.54 13.79 5.15
CA ASP A 4 -14.95 14.56 6.33
C ASP A 4 -15.06 13.65 7.56
N HIS A 5 -15.55 12.42 7.36
CA HIS A 5 -15.61 11.41 8.41
C HIS A 5 -14.21 11.03 8.89
N VAL A 6 -13.28 10.78 7.97
CA VAL A 6 -11.88 10.45 8.29
C VAL A 6 -11.23 11.60 9.06
N ALA A 7 -11.40 12.86 8.60
CA ALA A 7 -10.86 14.03 9.30
C ALA A 7 -11.41 14.13 10.73
N ALA A 8 -12.73 14.05 10.88
CA ALA A 8 -13.39 14.15 12.19
C ALA A 8 -12.99 13.03 13.17
N THR A 9 -12.75 11.82 12.66
CA THR A 9 -12.35 10.66 13.48
C THR A 9 -10.86 10.59 13.77
N SER A 10 -10.04 11.39 13.06
CA SER A 10 -8.57 11.44 13.23
C SER A 10 -8.09 12.40 14.29
N ILE A 11 -8.98 13.19 14.88
CA ILE A 11 -8.66 14.17 15.93
C ILE A 11 -9.28 13.76 17.26
N ARG A 12 -8.70 14.28 18.36
CA ARG A 12 -9.20 14.13 19.74
C ARG A 12 -9.12 15.46 20.47
N GLN A 13 -10.02 15.67 21.39
CA GLN A 13 -9.98 16.81 22.29
C GLN A 13 -8.93 16.59 23.40
N VAL A 14 -8.19 17.65 23.71
CA VAL A 14 -7.23 17.74 24.81
C VAL A 14 -7.44 19.03 25.56
N ASP A 15 -6.81 19.21 26.72
CA ASP A 15 -6.84 20.46 27.44
C ASP A 15 -6.27 21.58 26.57
N GLY A 16 -7.10 22.61 26.32
CA GLY A 16 -6.73 23.75 25.49
C GLY A 16 -6.99 23.61 23.98
N GLY A 17 -7.59 22.49 23.48
CA GLY A 17 -7.95 22.41 22.07
C GLY A 17 -8.10 21.01 21.51
N TRP A 18 -7.69 20.85 20.26
CA TRP A 18 -7.75 19.61 19.51
C TRP A 18 -6.37 19.21 19.02
N THR A 19 -6.10 17.92 19.01
CA THR A 19 -4.87 17.34 18.42
C THR A 19 -5.17 16.10 17.60
N TRP A 20 -4.21 15.68 16.81
CA TRP A 20 -4.30 14.42 16.05
C TRP A 20 -4.28 13.22 17.01
N LYS A 21 -4.93 12.12 16.62
CA LYS A 21 -4.86 10.85 17.34
C LYS A 21 -3.55 10.10 17.13
N TRP A 22 -2.83 10.40 16.06
CA TRP A 22 -1.52 9.82 15.77
C TRP A 22 -0.39 10.63 16.42
N ASP A 23 0.75 10.00 16.65
CA ASP A 23 1.93 10.65 17.23
C ASP A 23 2.65 11.50 16.17
N PRO A 24 2.75 12.84 16.35
CA PRO A 24 3.48 13.70 15.41
C PRO A 24 4.94 13.29 15.20
N ALA A 25 5.57 12.65 16.18
CA ALA A 25 6.95 12.19 16.10
C ALA A 25 7.15 11.07 15.07
N VAL A 26 6.08 10.46 14.54
CA VAL A 26 6.19 9.44 13.48
C VAL A 26 6.91 9.97 12.24
N PHE A 27 6.73 11.25 11.92
CA PHE A 27 7.42 11.88 10.78
C PHE A 27 8.86 12.34 11.09
N ALA A 28 9.20 12.45 12.36
CA ALA A 28 10.56 12.78 12.79
C ALA A 28 11.47 11.54 12.84
N ARG A 29 10.90 10.35 12.83
CA ARG A 29 11.64 9.11 12.70
C ARG A 29 12.06 8.94 11.25
N THR A 30 13.26 9.39 10.93
CA THR A 30 13.95 8.91 9.73
C THR A 30 14.14 7.42 9.92
N MET A 31 13.28 6.63 9.29
CA MET A 31 13.58 5.21 9.12
C MET A 31 14.88 5.16 8.32
N PRO A 32 15.97 4.60 8.87
CA PRO A 32 17.12 4.33 8.04
C PRO A 32 16.63 3.50 6.85
N PRO A 33 17.18 3.67 5.66
CA PRO A 33 16.85 2.83 4.53
C PRO A 33 17.40 1.42 4.78
N GLU A 34 16.82 0.74 5.76
CA GLU A 34 17.07 -0.69 5.94
C GLU A 34 16.64 -1.36 4.63
N PRO A 35 17.52 -2.18 4.04
CA PRO A 35 17.13 -2.92 2.87
C PRO A 35 15.88 -3.74 3.22
N LEU A 36 14.82 -3.61 2.42
CA LEU A 36 13.69 -4.51 2.52
C LEU A 36 14.24 -5.94 2.53
N ALA A 37 13.97 -6.67 3.60
CA ALA A 37 14.35 -8.07 3.67
C ALA A 37 13.62 -8.83 2.56
N ARG A 38 14.28 -9.86 2.02
CA ARG A 38 13.62 -10.77 1.08
C ARG A 38 12.39 -11.37 1.75
N VAL A 39 11.25 -11.32 1.04
CA VAL A 39 10.02 -11.96 1.49
C VAL A 39 9.85 -13.30 0.78
N ASP A 40 9.56 -14.34 1.54
CA ASP A 40 9.36 -15.71 1.03
C ASP A 40 7.87 -16.01 0.76
N CYS A 41 7.12 -14.96 0.40
CA CYS A 41 5.72 -15.06 0.01
C CYS A 41 5.48 -14.30 -1.29
N ARG A 42 4.34 -14.56 -1.94
CA ARG A 42 3.90 -13.76 -3.08
C ARG A 42 3.67 -12.32 -2.61
N ALA A 43 4.18 -11.39 -3.37
CA ALA A 43 4.04 -9.95 -3.10
C ALA A 43 3.54 -9.24 -4.35
N ALA A 44 2.84 -8.13 -4.16
CA ALA A 44 2.48 -7.19 -5.22
C ALA A 44 2.61 -5.77 -4.67
N LEU A 45 3.02 -4.85 -5.53
CA LEU A 45 3.13 -3.44 -5.20
C LEU A 45 1.99 -2.67 -5.86
N PHE A 46 1.10 -2.10 -5.05
CA PHE A 46 0.10 -1.14 -5.51
C PHE A 46 0.64 0.27 -5.27
N ARG A 47 0.60 1.11 -6.28
CA ARG A 47 0.98 2.51 -6.18
C ARG A 47 -0.14 3.43 -6.66
N ALA A 48 -0.24 4.60 -6.06
CA ALA A 48 -1.13 5.66 -6.52
C ALA A 48 -0.42 6.50 -7.57
N GLU A 49 -1.11 6.88 -8.65
CA GLU A 49 -0.53 7.74 -9.71
C GLU A 49 0.05 9.04 -9.14
N HIS A 50 -0.67 9.67 -8.20
CA HIS A 50 -0.28 10.93 -7.54
C HIS A 50 0.09 10.72 -6.07
N GLY A 51 0.57 9.52 -5.72
CA GLY A 51 0.97 9.18 -4.36
C GLY A 51 2.38 9.64 -4.01
N ILE A 52 2.80 9.35 -2.77
CA ILE A 52 4.15 9.67 -2.29
C ILE A 52 5.22 8.70 -2.80
N LEU A 53 4.82 7.57 -3.37
CA LEU A 53 5.73 6.58 -3.93
C LEU A 53 6.11 7.00 -5.35
N SER A 54 7.32 7.53 -5.51
CA SER A 54 7.83 7.89 -6.84
C SER A 54 8.11 6.65 -7.69
N THR A 55 8.28 6.85 -8.99
CA THR A 55 8.64 5.77 -9.92
C THR A 55 9.98 5.15 -9.53
N GLU A 56 10.97 5.98 -9.18
CA GLU A 56 12.31 5.55 -8.80
C GLU A 56 12.28 4.71 -7.52
N LEU A 57 11.48 5.11 -6.53
CA LEU A 57 11.32 4.33 -5.30
C LEU A 57 10.56 3.03 -5.54
N SER A 58 9.58 3.06 -6.44
CA SER A 58 8.86 1.87 -6.89
C SER A 58 9.81 0.86 -7.54
N ASP A 59 10.74 1.33 -8.39
CA ASP A 59 11.75 0.49 -9.04
C ASP A 59 12.71 -0.14 -8.03
N VAL A 60 13.14 0.63 -7.03
CA VAL A 60 13.98 0.12 -5.93
C VAL A 60 13.25 -0.98 -5.15
N ILE A 61 11.97 -0.80 -4.84
CA ILE A 61 11.17 -1.82 -4.17
C ILE A 61 11.01 -3.05 -5.06
N TYR A 62 10.73 -2.87 -6.34
CA TYR A 62 10.60 -3.95 -7.32
C TYR A 62 11.87 -4.79 -7.42
N ASP A 63 13.05 -4.14 -7.49
CA ASP A 63 14.34 -4.82 -7.49
C ASP A 63 14.55 -5.65 -6.22
N ARG A 64 14.18 -5.09 -5.07
CA ARG A 64 14.30 -5.78 -3.78
C ARG A 64 13.35 -6.95 -3.63
N LEU A 65 12.20 -6.91 -4.30
CA LEU A 65 11.26 -8.03 -4.40
C LEU A 65 11.69 -9.06 -5.46
N GLY A 66 12.91 -8.97 -5.99
CA GLY A 66 13.48 -9.90 -6.96
C GLY A 66 12.92 -9.74 -8.37
N ARG A 67 12.32 -8.60 -8.68
CA ARG A 67 11.69 -8.24 -9.98
C ARG A 67 10.57 -9.18 -10.43
N VAL A 68 9.94 -9.88 -9.48
CA VAL A 68 8.85 -10.84 -9.76
C VAL A 68 7.48 -10.37 -9.26
N ALA A 69 7.47 -9.38 -8.39
CA ALA A 69 6.23 -8.82 -7.86
C ALA A 69 5.56 -7.93 -8.92
N PRO A 70 4.26 -8.12 -9.24
CA PRO A 70 3.57 -7.18 -10.12
C PRO A 70 3.51 -5.79 -9.48
N VAL A 71 3.75 -4.76 -10.30
CA VAL A 71 3.60 -3.36 -9.92
C VAL A 71 2.33 -2.84 -10.59
N ILE A 72 1.35 -2.46 -9.77
CA ILE A 72 0.01 -2.09 -10.22
C ILE A 72 -0.23 -0.63 -9.85
N GLU A 73 -0.34 0.24 -10.86
CA GLU A 73 -0.69 1.63 -10.64
C GLU A 73 -2.20 1.82 -10.67
N ILE A 74 -2.73 2.52 -9.67
CA ILE A 74 -4.13 2.91 -9.61
C ILE A 74 -4.24 4.36 -10.10
N PRO A 75 -4.86 4.59 -11.26
CA PRO A 75 -4.95 5.93 -11.85
C PRO A 75 -5.86 6.85 -11.04
N ALA A 76 -5.66 8.15 -11.20
CA ALA A 76 -6.44 9.23 -10.57
C ALA A 76 -6.55 9.08 -9.04
N SER A 77 -5.54 8.51 -8.39
CA SER A 77 -5.49 8.35 -6.94
C SER A 77 -4.29 9.06 -6.33
N ALA A 78 -4.49 9.65 -5.16
CA ALA A 78 -3.45 10.17 -4.29
C ALA A 78 -3.03 9.10 -3.26
N HIS A 79 -2.29 9.50 -2.24
CA HIS A 79 -1.68 8.59 -1.27
C HIS A 79 -2.65 7.58 -0.63
N HIS A 80 -3.88 7.98 -0.38
CA HIS A 80 -4.91 7.12 0.20
C HIS A 80 -5.84 6.56 -0.89
N ILE A 81 -5.33 5.61 -1.67
CA ILE A 81 -6.04 5.00 -2.81
C ILE A 81 -7.46 4.54 -2.42
N MET A 82 -7.62 3.97 -1.21
CA MET A 82 -8.90 3.49 -0.71
C MET A 82 -9.95 4.61 -0.53
N LEU A 83 -9.53 5.86 -0.44
CA LEU A 83 -10.44 7.01 -0.33
C LEU A 83 -10.75 7.60 -1.70
N ASP A 84 -9.78 7.62 -2.60
CA ASP A 84 -9.91 8.26 -3.91
C ASP A 84 -10.51 7.32 -4.96
N GLN A 85 -10.03 6.07 -4.99
CA GLN A 85 -10.39 5.07 -6.00
C GLN A 85 -10.74 3.70 -5.39
N PRO A 86 -11.71 3.61 -4.47
CA PRO A 86 -12.02 2.37 -3.75
C PRO A 86 -12.44 1.23 -4.69
N ILE A 87 -13.21 1.52 -5.72
CA ILE A 87 -13.72 0.52 -6.66
C ILE A 87 -12.57 -0.03 -7.50
N ALA A 88 -11.71 0.83 -8.04
CA ALA A 88 -10.55 0.42 -8.82
C ALA A 88 -9.58 -0.42 -7.97
N LEU A 89 -9.31 -0.02 -6.74
CA LEU A 89 -8.47 -0.76 -5.81
C LEU A 89 -9.03 -2.16 -5.52
N VAL A 90 -10.33 -2.25 -5.19
CA VAL A 90 -10.98 -3.54 -4.91
C VAL A 90 -10.96 -4.46 -6.13
N ALA A 91 -11.25 -3.92 -7.32
CA ALA A 91 -11.21 -4.69 -8.56
C ALA A 91 -9.80 -5.23 -8.82
N ALA A 92 -8.78 -4.40 -8.70
CA ALA A 92 -7.40 -4.80 -8.92
C ALA A 92 -6.93 -5.86 -7.91
N ILE A 93 -7.25 -5.71 -6.62
CA ILE A 93 -6.92 -6.71 -5.59
C ILE A 93 -7.62 -8.04 -5.89
N ARG A 94 -8.90 -8.02 -6.22
CA ARG A 94 -9.66 -9.25 -6.52
C ARG A 94 -9.12 -9.96 -7.74
N THR A 95 -8.76 -9.24 -8.79
CA THR A 95 -8.14 -9.81 -10.00
C THR A 95 -6.80 -10.46 -9.66
N LEU A 96 -5.94 -9.78 -8.90
CA LEU A 96 -4.65 -10.31 -8.47
C LEU A 96 -4.82 -11.59 -7.63
N LEU A 97 -5.72 -11.59 -6.67
CA LEU A 97 -5.97 -12.76 -5.82
C LEU A 97 -6.54 -13.93 -6.60
N SER A 98 -7.42 -13.67 -7.58
CA SER A 98 -7.93 -14.70 -8.48
C SER A 98 -6.83 -15.31 -9.34
N ASP A 99 -5.93 -14.48 -9.90
CA ASP A 99 -4.76 -14.97 -10.62
C ASP A 99 -3.87 -15.84 -9.72
N TRP A 100 -3.62 -15.40 -8.51
CA TRP A 100 -2.82 -16.14 -7.54
C TRP A 100 -3.43 -17.49 -7.15
N ASP A 101 -4.74 -17.61 -7.10
CA ASP A 101 -5.42 -18.87 -6.84
C ASP A 101 -5.26 -19.85 -8.02
N HIS A 102 -5.36 -19.35 -9.25
CA HIS A 102 -5.21 -20.16 -10.47
C HIS A 102 -3.75 -20.53 -10.77
N SER A 103 -2.81 -19.68 -10.42
CA SER A 103 -1.38 -19.85 -10.71
C SER A 103 -0.59 -20.52 -9.57
N ARG A 104 -1.26 -21.26 -8.70
CA ARG A 104 -0.56 -22.06 -7.68
C ARG A 104 0.28 -23.14 -8.35
N PRO A 105 1.57 -23.29 -7.97
CA PRO A 105 2.33 -24.44 -8.36
C PRO A 105 1.60 -25.70 -7.92
N ALA A 106 1.52 -26.73 -8.77
CA ALA A 106 1.02 -28.05 -8.37
C ALA A 106 1.81 -28.53 -7.15
N ALA A 107 1.12 -29.07 -6.15
CA ALA A 107 1.80 -29.69 -5.03
C ALA A 107 2.63 -30.89 -5.51
N PRO A 108 3.81 -31.17 -4.93
CA PRO A 108 4.57 -32.36 -5.28
C PRO A 108 3.69 -33.59 -5.01
N GLY A 109 3.15 -34.22 -6.07
CA GLY A 109 2.30 -35.41 -5.98
C GLY A 109 0.93 -35.28 -6.65
N ASP A 110 0.55 -34.11 -7.19
CA ASP A 110 -0.71 -33.90 -7.92
C ASP A 110 -0.61 -34.21 -9.44
N ALA A 111 0.39 -34.98 -9.85
CA ALA A 111 0.59 -35.42 -11.24
C ALA A 111 0.13 -36.86 -11.42
#